data_8fd92e19b98982196b869754d25a83d0
#
_entry.id   8fd92e19b98982196b869754d25a83d0
#
_cell.length_a   1.000
_cell.length_b   1.000
_cell.length_c   1.000
_cell.angle_alpha   90.00
_cell.angle_beta   90.00
_cell.angle_gamma   90.00
#
_symmetry.space_group_name_H-M   'P 1'
#
loop_
_entity.id
_entity.type
_entity.pdbx_description
1 polymer ?
#
loop_
_entity_poly.entity_id
_entity_poly.type
_entity_poly.pdbx_seq_one_letter_code
_entity_poly.pdbx_strand_id
1 'polypeptide(L)'
;MEEKDNNAQQTALLSASRTGGRKVVVETKTTFNFTKANIKNLKYQGKNKAPDKRFDSGCNGLCLFVFPSGIKTFYAVVNKMMWNKKKQRNEKNAVYQKLFLYNPDAKDQGLKAARSKVAAKIKEILAPRSKVKNQKTFGELAKNFMESGMDNYRLADKTEKHEYKQSTIDKYKKLIRTYILIKPHKNLMTTFQKEKFNVIANRLCAVINYKDVVSNKPLKDFALQEITDWHIEVVQHRLRTTKTTANDVIKMISVIFSWAKKNKRFTGNNPCSSIIKFPERKIKSKLIDDDVDKIMNHCKGKAFDYEPFFLCFLALGLLIGKRIVEILGLRWKQPYNQKDIEECSGWLEPNWKKTKYLYLRDTKNRKPERVFIDDEGVAFITRLEAARFTDTNSWSIKSPFLFPQYRAAIEGKHKHATQNSFRKRLIKLNAKLGLTIQFKDEKTGKTKQRLGYQLKLGRKTFGSKIAEKYGLEIASRKLNHSSTKVTKDHYVVPVDTQLEIENVYQKKIKKEDRIKGVIVNKKEVK
;
A
#
# COMPACT_ATOMS: atom_id res chain seq x y z
N MET A 1 -68.76 0.47 -1.40
CA MET A 1 -68.51 -0.97 -1.47
C MET A 1 -67.00 -1.13 -1.41
N GLU A 2 -66.62 -1.11 -0.26
CA GLU A 2 -65.87 -2.05 0.59
C GLU A 2 -64.42 -2.22 0.17
N GLU A 3 -63.59 -1.27 0.64
CA GLU A 3 -62.17 -1.49 0.93
C GLU A 3 -62.10 -2.16 2.33
N LYS A 4 -61.59 -3.38 2.39
CA LYS A 4 -61.26 -4.05 3.63
C LYS A 4 -59.80 -3.96 3.94
N ASP A 5 -59.53 -3.33 5.08
CA ASP A 5 -58.31 -3.38 5.87
C ASP A 5 -57.74 -4.79 5.99
N ASN A 6 -56.42 -4.89 5.74
CA ASN A 6 -55.61 -6.02 6.19
C ASN A 6 -54.45 -5.54 7.07
N ASN A 7 -54.82 -5.22 8.31
CA ASN A 7 -53.89 -5.19 9.42
C ASN A 7 -53.61 -6.63 9.85
N ALA A 8 -52.55 -7.22 9.38
CA ALA A 8 -52.19 -8.59 9.76
C ALA A 8 -51.38 -8.58 11.06
N GLN A 9 -52.08 -8.93 12.05
CA GLN A 9 -51.78 -9.68 13.26
C GLN A 9 -50.29 -10.05 13.51
N GLN A 10 -49.78 -9.43 14.57
CA GLN A 10 -48.72 -9.97 15.40
C GLN A 10 -49.27 -11.22 16.12
N THR A 11 -48.85 -12.41 15.73
CA THR A 11 -49.06 -13.61 16.52
C THR A 11 -47.74 -13.98 17.18
N ALA A 12 -47.59 -13.56 18.43
CA ALA A 12 -46.62 -14.11 19.36
C ALA A 12 -47.17 -15.44 19.91
N LEU A 13 -46.63 -16.55 19.46
CA LEU A 13 -46.85 -17.85 20.12
C LEU A 13 -45.75 -18.06 21.17
N LEU A 14 -46.08 -17.72 22.41
CA LEU A 14 -45.42 -18.17 23.62
C LEU A 14 -45.92 -19.57 23.95
N SER A 15 -45.16 -20.62 23.69
CA SER A 15 -45.28 -21.89 24.37
C SER A 15 -44.11 -22.06 25.34
N ALA A 16 -44.42 -21.85 26.62
CA ALA A 16 -43.51 -22.19 27.70
C ALA A 16 -43.66 -23.66 28.02
N SER A 17 -42.61 -24.45 27.82
CA SER A 17 -42.41 -25.70 28.55
C SER A 17 -41.19 -25.56 29.42
N ARG A 18 -41.40 -25.50 30.74
CA ARG A 18 -40.40 -25.59 31.78
C ARG A 18 -39.92 -27.03 31.89
N THR A 19 -38.64 -27.28 31.61
CA THR A 19 -37.84 -28.26 32.35
C THR A 19 -36.36 -28.00 32.10
N GLY A 20 -35.58 -27.81 33.15
CA GLY A 20 -34.12 -27.97 33.18
C GLY A 20 -33.27 -26.84 32.59
N GLY A 21 -32.82 -25.94 33.45
CA GLY A 21 -31.85 -24.83 33.27
C GLY A 21 -30.78 -24.89 32.18
N ARG A 22 -31.11 -24.47 30.97
CA ARG A 22 -30.19 -23.89 30.00
C ARG A 22 -30.99 -22.82 29.23
N LYS A 23 -30.60 -21.54 29.38
CA LYS A 23 -31.15 -20.47 28.56
C LYS A 23 -30.82 -20.77 27.09
N VAL A 24 -31.77 -21.34 26.38
CA VAL A 24 -31.79 -21.37 24.91
C VAL A 24 -32.12 -19.95 24.46
N VAL A 25 -31.13 -19.20 23.99
CA VAL A 25 -31.41 -17.94 23.31
C VAL A 25 -32.02 -18.28 21.96
N VAL A 26 -33.33 -18.20 21.85
CA VAL A 26 -34.06 -18.29 20.58
C VAL A 26 -33.67 -17.04 19.76
N GLU A 27 -32.87 -17.20 18.71
CA GLU A 27 -32.64 -16.14 17.71
C GLU A 27 -33.98 -15.90 16.98
N THR A 28 -34.68 -14.85 17.32
CA THR A 28 -35.85 -14.38 16.57
C THR A 28 -35.41 -13.91 15.20
N LYS A 29 -35.71 -14.68 14.15
CA LYS A 29 -35.53 -14.26 12.74
C LYS A 29 -36.49 -13.11 12.49
N THR A 30 -35.97 -11.88 12.48
CA THR A 30 -36.77 -10.70 12.19
C THR A 30 -36.91 -10.54 10.68
N THR A 31 -38.09 -10.86 10.15
CA THR A 31 -38.39 -10.70 8.72
C THR A 31 -39.19 -9.41 8.54
N PHE A 32 -38.79 -8.59 7.55
CA PHE A 32 -39.43 -7.31 7.23
C PHE A 32 -39.68 -7.19 5.74
N ASN A 33 -40.69 -6.43 5.39
CA ASN A 33 -40.78 -5.96 4.01
C ASN A 33 -39.80 -4.80 3.80
N PHE A 34 -38.75 -5.03 3.03
CA PHE A 34 -37.77 -4.00 2.76
C PHE A 34 -38.35 -2.94 1.84
N THR A 35 -38.34 -1.70 2.32
CA THR A 35 -38.54 -0.49 1.54
C THR A 35 -37.33 0.41 1.67
N LYS A 36 -37.14 1.34 0.71
CA LYS A 36 -36.03 2.27 0.75
C LYS A 36 -36.02 3.08 2.06
N ALA A 37 -37.21 3.49 2.53
CA ALA A 37 -37.36 4.24 3.78
C ALA A 37 -37.00 3.39 5.01
N ASN A 38 -37.53 2.15 5.10
CA ASN A 38 -37.26 1.26 6.22
C ASN A 38 -35.76 0.94 6.34
N ILE A 39 -35.12 0.63 5.22
CA ILE A 39 -33.67 0.34 5.24
C ILE A 39 -32.85 1.55 5.66
N LYS A 40 -33.22 2.76 5.21
CA LYS A 40 -32.51 3.99 5.60
C LYS A 40 -32.55 4.21 7.12
N ASN A 41 -33.70 3.95 7.75
CA ASN A 41 -33.92 4.22 9.17
C ASN A 41 -33.52 3.07 10.11
N LEU A 42 -33.15 1.88 9.57
CA LEU A 42 -32.69 0.77 10.40
C LEU A 42 -31.44 1.13 11.17
N LYS A 43 -31.51 1.03 12.50
CA LYS A 43 -30.37 1.17 13.41
C LYS A 43 -29.92 -0.20 13.90
N TYR A 44 -28.65 -0.32 14.24
CA TYR A 44 -28.08 -1.50 14.87
C TYR A 44 -28.74 -1.75 16.24
N GLN A 45 -29.21 -2.95 16.49
CA GLN A 45 -29.87 -3.36 17.75
C GLN A 45 -29.18 -4.55 18.43
N GLY A 46 -28.06 -5.01 17.90
CA GLY A 46 -27.36 -6.20 18.37
C GLY A 46 -26.64 -6.00 19.71
N LYS A 47 -26.71 -7.01 20.60
CA LYS A 47 -26.10 -6.95 21.95
C LYS A 47 -24.61 -7.26 21.98
N ASN A 48 -24.03 -7.97 20.98
CA ASN A 48 -22.71 -8.59 21.07
C ASN A 48 -21.74 -8.18 19.94
N LYS A 49 -21.81 -6.96 19.41
CA LYS A 49 -20.99 -6.49 18.28
C LYS A 49 -21.10 -7.35 17.00
N ALA A 50 -21.95 -8.37 16.98
CA ALA A 50 -22.28 -9.13 15.78
C ALA A 50 -23.24 -8.32 14.89
N PRO A 51 -23.17 -8.44 13.55
CA PRO A 51 -24.10 -7.72 12.68
C PRO A 51 -25.53 -8.19 12.92
N ASP A 52 -26.46 -7.24 12.97
CA ASP A 52 -27.88 -7.50 13.08
C ASP A 52 -28.41 -7.96 11.71
N LYS A 53 -29.05 -9.14 11.67
CA LYS A 53 -29.51 -9.77 10.43
C LYS A 53 -30.98 -9.53 10.23
N ARG A 54 -31.39 -8.97 9.10
CA ARG A 54 -32.75 -8.71 8.71
C ARG A 54 -33.07 -9.39 7.39
N PHE A 55 -34.20 -10.06 7.28
CA PHE A 55 -34.59 -10.82 6.09
C PHE A 55 -35.73 -10.10 5.36
N ASP A 56 -35.64 -10.06 4.04
CA ASP A 56 -36.67 -9.44 3.21
C ASP A 56 -37.87 -10.39 3.02
N SER A 57 -39.09 -9.99 3.46
CA SER A 57 -40.31 -10.75 3.19
C SER A 57 -40.74 -10.71 1.73
N GLY A 58 -40.35 -9.64 1.01
CA GLY A 58 -40.66 -9.47 -0.41
C GLY A 58 -39.69 -10.14 -1.39
N CYS A 59 -38.58 -10.72 -0.88
CA CYS A 59 -37.62 -11.42 -1.73
C CYS A 59 -36.93 -12.54 -0.96
N ASN A 60 -37.36 -13.76 -1.25
CA ASN A 60 -36.83 -14.94 -0.58
C ASN A 60 -35.33 -15.08 -0.82
N GLY A 61 -34.55 -15.25 0.27
CA GLY A 61 -33.10 -15.37 0.22
C GLY A 61 -32.35 -14.06 0.22
N LEU A 62 -33.01 -12.90 0.37
CA LEU A 62 -32.32 -11.61 0.58
C LEU A 62 -32.24 -11.29 2.07
N CYS A 63 -31.04 -10.96 2.53
CA CYS A 63 -30.76 -10.57 3.91
C CYS A 63 -29.95 -9.27 3.94
N LEU A 64 -30.25 -8.40 4.89
CA LEU A 64 -29.50 -7.17 5.18
C LEU A 64 -28.75 -7.33 6.50
N PHE A 65 -27.46 -7.10 6.49
CA PHE A 65 -26.64 -7.03 7.70
C PHE A 65 -26.45 -5.56 8.07
N VAL A 66 -26.85 -5.21 9.30
CA VAL A 66 -26.61 -3.89 9.90
C VAL A 66 -25.48 -4.05 10.91
N PHE A 67 -24.36 -3.38 10.67
CA PHE A 67 -23.19 -3.46 11.53
C PHE A 67 -23.24 -2.42 12.66
N PRO A 68 -22.47 -2.61 13.75
CA PRO A 68 -22.37 -1.62 14.84
C PRO A 68 -21.92 -0.23 14.38
N SER A 69 -21.18 -0.16 13.27
CA SER A 69 -20.75 1.07 12.63
C SER A 69 -21.84 1.80 11.83
N GLY A 70 -23.08 1.26 11.82
CA GLY A 70 -24.16 1.77 10.98
C GLY A 70 -24.10 1.36 9.51
N ILE A 71 -23.04 0.70 9.08
CA ILE A 71 -22.88 0.19 7.71
C ILE A 71 -23.93 -0.90 7.46
N LYS A 72 -24.57 -0.84 6.29
CA LYS A 72 -25.57 -1.80 5.85
C LYS A 72 -25.09 -2.54 4.61
N THR A 73 -25.26 -3.87 4.58
CA THR A 73 -24.76 -4.71 3.48
C THR A 73 -25.80 -5.76 3.12
N PHE A 74 -26.11 -5.90 1.84
CA PHE A 74 -26.99 -6.96 1.35
C PHE A 74 -26.24 -8.27 1.17
N TYR A 75 -26.91 -9.37 1.55
CA TYR A 75 -26.44 -10.74 1.38
C TYR A 75 -27.53 -11.61 0.73
N ALA A 76 -27.10 -12.53 -0.13
CA ALA A 76 -27.93 -13.67 -0.51
C ALA A 76 -27.79 -14.76 0.55
N VAL A 77 -28.89 -15.35 0.99
CA VAL A 77 -28.89 -16.42 1.98
C VAL A 77 -29.65 -17.64 1.47
N VAL A 78 -29.08 -18.81 1.72
CA VAL A 78 -29.73 -20.08 1.42
C VAL A 78 -29.43 -21.08 2.52
N ASN A 79 -30.45 -21.86 2.89
CA ASN A 79 -30.25 -22.96 3.82
C ASN A 79 -29.76 -24.18 3.08
N LYS A 80 -28.59 -24.69 3.46
CA LYS A 80 -27.95 -25.86 2.87
C LYS A 80 -27.72 -26.94 3.93
N MET A 81 -27.99 -28.19 3.57
CA MET A 81 -27.62 -29.33 4.42
C MET A 81 -26.09 -29.44 4.45
N MET A 82 -25.51 -29.39 5.61
CA MET A 82 -24.07 -29.51 5.82
C MET A 82 -23.79 -30.58 6.88
N TRP A 83 -22.74 -31.38 6.63
CA TRP A 83 -22.31 -32.39 7.58
C TRP A 83 -21.66 -31.75 8.81
N ASN A 84 -22.27 -31.98 9.97
CA ASN A 84 -21.71 -31.55 11.24
C ASN A 84 -20.81 -32.64 11.81
N LYS A 85 -19.48 -32.42 11.75
CA LYS A 85 -18.49 -33.40 12.25
C LYS A 85 -18.58 -33.70 13.74
N LYS A 86 -19.02 -32.74 14.56
CA LYS A 86 -19.17 -32.96 16.02
C LYS A 86 -20.39 -33.80 16.35
N LYS A 87 -21.46 -33.66 15.58
CA LYS A 87 -22.72 -34.35 15.80
C LYS A 87 -22.92 -35.54 14.87
N GLN A 88 -21.98 -35.79 13.97
CA GLN A 88 -22.00 -36.87 12.96
C GLN A 88 -23.33 -36.95 12.17
N ARG A 89 -23.95 -35.82 11.88
CA ARG A 89 -25.22 -35.75 11.13
C ARG A 89 -25.24 -34.52 10.21
N ASN A 90 -26.12 -34.60 9.22
CA ASN A 90 -26.41 -33.46 8.36
C ASN A 90 -27.30 -32.46 9.09
N GLU A 91 -26.89 -31.19 9.16
CA GLU A 91 -27.66 -30.09 9.74
C GLU A 91 -27.93 -29.01 8.69
N LYS A 92 -29.11 -28.39 8.80
CA LYS A 92 -29.48 -27.29 7.91
C LYS A 92 -28.81 -26.00 8.40
N ASN A 93 -27.82 -25.52 7.66
CA ASN A 93 -27.09 -24.30 7.98
C ASN A 93 -27.34 -23.20 6.94
N ALA A 94 -27.54 -21.97 7.43
CA ALA A 94 -27.67 -20.80 6.56
C ALA A 94 -26.30 -20.38 6.01
N VAL A 95 -26.20 -20.30 4.68
CA VAL A 95 -25.02 -19.83 3.95
C VAL A 95 -25.30 -18.42 3.46
N TYR A 96 -24.47 -17.46 3.84
CA TYR A 96 -24.58 -16.06 3.47
C TYR A 96 -23.51 -15.69 2.45
N GLN A 97 -23.91 -15.03 1.37
CA GLN A 97 -22.98 -14.49 0.38
C GLN A 97 -23.27 -13.03 0.12
N LYS A 98 -22.26 -12.18 0.31
CA LYS A 98 -22.38 -10.72 0.15
C LYS A 98 -22.74 -10.36 -1.30
N LEU A 99 -23.70 -9.47 -1.46
CA LEU A 99 -24.05 -8.86 -2.73
C LEU A 99 -23.26 -7.55 -2.90
N PHE A 100 -23.55 -6.55 -2.07
CA PHE A 100 -22.87 -5.25 -2.06
C PHE A 100 -23.26 -4.43 -0.83
N LEU A 101 -22.54 -3.33 -0.60
CA LEU A 101 -22.90 -2.32 0.39
C LEU A 101 -24.15 -1.57 -0.06
N TYR A 102 -25.09 -1.37 0.86
CA TYR A 102 -26.27 -0.56 0.56
C TYR A 102 -25.89 0.91 0.38
N ASN A 103 -26.19 1.45 -0.79
CA ASN A 103 -26.13 2.87 -1.07
C ASN A 103 -27.46 3.30 -1.71
N PRO A 104 -28.27 4.14 -1.02
CA PRO A 104 -29.59 4.54 -1.51
C PRO A 104 -29.53 5.38 -2.79
N ASP A 105 -28.39 6.03 -3.07
CA ASP A 105 -28.22 6.98 -4.15
C ASP A 105 -27.59 6.35 -5.41
N ALA A 106 -27.06 5.14 -5.28
CA ALA A 106 -26.46 4.40 -6.40
C ALA A 106 -27.50 3.46 -7.06
N LYS A 107 -27.64 3.53 -8.38
CA LYS A 107 -28.59 2.69 -9.15
C LYS A 107 -28.34 1.18 -8.97
N ASP A 108 -27.11 0.77 -8.82
CA ASP A 108 -26.65 -0.62 -8.76
C ASP A 108 -26.39 -1.15 -7.35
N GLN A 109 -26.60 -0.33 -6.31
CA GLN A 109 -26.38 -0.67 -4.89
C GLN A 109 -27.62 -0.47 -4.01
N GLY A 110 -28.76 -0.24 -4.62
CA GLY A 110 -30.06 -0.10 -3.95
C GLY A 110 -30.81 -1.42 -3.78
N LEU A 111 -31.98 -1.35 -3.15
CA LEU A 111 -32.86 -2.50 -2.89
C LEU A 111 -33.28 -3.23 -4.18
N LYS A 112 -33.66 -2.50 -5.25
CA LYS A 112 -34.06 -3.08 -6.54
C LYS A 112 -32.93 -3.93 -7.14
N ALA A 113 -31.69 -3.42 -7.10
CA ALA A 113 -30.51 -4.13 -7.55
C ALA A 113 -30.20 -5.37 -6.68
N ALA A 114 -30.44 -5.31 -5.36
CA ALA A 114 -30.29 -6.45 -4.47
C ALA A 114 -31.27 -7.57 -4.82
N ARG A 115 -32.54 -7.23 -5.00
CA ARG A 115 -33.58 -8.20 -5.38
C ARG A 115 -33.34 -8.84 -6.75
N SER A 116 -32.82 -8.09 -7.72
CA SER A 116 -32.50 -8.65 -9.05
C SER A 116 -31.30 -9.60 -9.04
N LYS A 117 -30.31 -9.36 -8.17
CA LYS A 117 -29.06 -10.14 -8.11
C LYS A 117 -29.15 -11.38 -7.21
N VAL A 118 -30.12 -11.43 -6.27
CA VAL A 118 -30.19 -12.49 -5.26
C VAL A 118 -30.42 -13.87 -5.85
N ALA A 119 -31.31 -14.01 -6.82
CA ALA A 119 -31.62 -15.30 -7.45
C ALA A 119 -30.42 -15.91 -8.16
N ALA A 120 -29.69 -15.12 -8.94
CA ALA A 120 -28.46 -15.56 -9.60
C ALA A 120 -27.41 -16.00 -8.57
N LYS A 121 -27.31 -15.27 -7.45
CA LYS A 121 -26.35 -15.57 -6.39
C LYS A 121 -26.73 -16.84 -5.62
N ILE A 122 -28.00 -17.07 -5.37
CA ILE A 122 -28.51 -18.33 -4.78
C ILE A 122 -28.19 -19.50 -5.69
N LYS A 123 -28.44 -19.37 -7.01
CA LYS A 123 -28.08 -20.41 -7.99
C LYS A 123 -26.58 -20.74 -7.96
N GLU A 124 -25.74 -19.74 -7.80
CA GLU A 124 -24.27 -19.93 -7.64
C GLU A 124 -23.93 -20.70 -6.35
N ILE A 125 -24.59 -20.37 -5.22
CA ILE A 125 -24.40 -21.05 -3.92
C ILE A 125 -24.86 -22.51 -3.99
N LEU A 126 -25.98 -22.77 -4.67
CA LEU A 126 -26.58 -24.10 -4.79
C LEU A 126 -25.93 -24.96 -5.88
N ALA A 127 -25.19 -24.35 -6.82
CA ALA A 127 -24.52 -25.11 -7.87
C ALA A 127 -23.72 -26.28 -7.27
N PRO A 128 -23.85 -27.51 -7.80
CA PRO A 128 -23.11 -28.64 -7.29
C PRO A 128 -21.62 -28.35 -7.42
N ARG A 129 -20.93 -28.31 -6.28
CA ARG A 129 -19.48 -28.24 -6.27
C ARG A 129 -18.98 -29.52 -6.93
N SER A 130 -18.36 -29.42 -8.09
CA SER A 130 -17.74 -30.57 -8.73
C SER A 130 -16.85 -31.25 -7.68
N LYS A 131 -17.07 -32.54 -7.43
CA LYS A 131 -16.23 -33.36 -6.57
C LYS A 131 -14.89 -33.57 -7.30
N VAL A 132 -14.06 -32.52 -7.33
CA VAL A 132 -12.69 -32.66 -7.80
C VAL A 132 -11.95 -33.40 -6.68
N LYS A 133 -11.74 -34.71 -6.89
CA LYS A 133 -10.78 -35.49 -6.12
C LYS A 133 -9.44 -34.76 -6.21
N ASN A 134 -8.85 -34.36 -5.08
CA ASN A 134 -7.64 -33.55 -4.90
C ASN A 134 -7.84 -32.02 -5.03
N GLN A 135 -8.72 -31.46 -4.20
CA GLN A 135 -8.77 -30.01 -4.03
C GLN A 135 -7.49 -29.53 -3.32
N LYS A 136 -6.62 -28.89 -4.08
CA LYS A 136 -5.42 -28.25 -3.51
C LYS A 136 -5.84 -27.14 -2.57
N THR A 137 -5.17 -27.04 -1.42
CA THR A 137 -5.39 -25.97 -0.46
C THR A 137 -4.83 -24.65 -1.00
N PHE A 138 -5.30 -23.52 -0.47
CA PHE A 138 -4.73 -22.22 -0.82
C PHE A 138 -3.24 -22.13 -0.47
N GLY A 139 -2.80 -22.80 0.60
CA GLY A 139 -1.39 -22.88 0.96
C GLY A 139 -0.53 -23.58 -0.08
N GLU A 140 -1.02 -24.67 -0.66
CA GLU A 140 -0.33 -25.37 -1.77
C GLU A 140 -0.30 -24.51 -3.04
N LEU A 141 -1.41 -23.82 -3.35
CA LEU A 141 -1.45 -22.90 -4.47
C LEU A 141 -0.45 -21.75 -4.30
N ALA A 142 -0.38 -21.18 -3.10
CA ALA A 142 0.55 -20.10 -2.80
C ALA A 142 2.03 -20.54 -2.88
N LYS A 143 2.33 -21.79 -2.50
CA LYS A 143 3.67 -22.38 -2.71
C LYS A 143 4.00 -22.54 -4.18
N ASN A 144 3.08 -23.14 -4.95
CA ASN A 144 3.24 -23.32 -6.39
C ASN A 144 3.41 -21.97 -7.12
N PHE A 145 2.69 -20.92 -6.67
CA PHE A 145 2.89 -19.59 -7.20
C PHE A 145 4.29 -19.04 -6.89
N MET A 146 4.84 -19.29 -5.70
CA MET A 146 6.21 -18.88 -5.37
C MET A 146 7.28 -19.61 -6.19
N GLU A 147 7.02 -20.83 -6.58
CA GLU A 147 7.99 -21.69 -7.30
C GLU A 147 7.93 -21.49 -8.82
N SER A 148 6.75 -21.35 -9.39
CA SER A 148 6.57 -21.28 -10.84
C SER A 148 5.75 -20.09 -11.34
N GLY A 149 4.99 -19.43 -10.48
CA GLY A 149 4.08 -18.36 -10.87
C GLY A 149 4.74 -16.99 -10.97
N MET A 150 5.88 -16.80 -10.32
CA MET A 150 6.59 -15.51 -10.31
C MET A 150 7.50 -15.33 -11.53
N ASP A 151 7.95 -16.42 -12.15
CA ASP A 151 8.90 -16.36 -13.27
C ASP A 151 8.20 -16.06 -14.61
N ASN A 152 6.88 -16.25 -14.71
CA ASN A 152 6.10 -16.16 -15.94
C ASN A 152 4.90 -15.19 -15.86
N TYR A 153 5.01 -14.10 -15.10
CA TYR A 153 3.93 -13.13 -15.06
C TYR A 153 3.91 -12.27 -16.33
N ARG A 154 2.89 -12.47 -17.16
CA ARG A 154 2.58 -11.57 -18.27
C ARG A 154 1.69 -10.45 -17.75
N LEU A 155 2.15 -9.20 -17.85
CA LEU A 155 1.28 -8.03 -17.79
C LEU A 155 0.21 -8.15 -18.90
N ALA A 156 -0.91 -7.45 -18.73
CA ALA A 156 -2.08 -7.54 -19.63
C ALA A 156 -1.78 -7.21 -21.09
N ASP A 157 -0.63 -6.62 -21.39
CA ASP A 157 -0.17 -6.36 -22.74
C ASP A 157 0.51 -7.63 -23.31
N LYS A 158 -0.05 -8.14 -24.40
CA LYS A 158 0.15 -9.51 -24.90
C LYS A 158 1.52 -9.78 -25.54
N THR A 159 2.38 -8.78 -25.68
CA THR A 159 3.56 -8.83 -26.56
C THR A 159 4.90 -9.02 -25.87
N GLU A 160 5.06 -8.68 -24.57
CA GLU A 160 6.33 -8.83 -23.89
C GLU A 160 6.22 -9.64 -22.59
N LYS A 161 7.13 -10.60 -22.40
CA LYS A 161 7.36 -11.29 -21.12
C LYS A 161 8.05 -10.32 -20.18
N HIS A 162 7.31 -9.69 -19.29
CA HIS A 162 7.92 -8.88 -18.23
C HIS A 162 8.16 -9.75 -17.00
N GLU A 163 9.41 -9.99 -16.70
CA GLU A 163 9.84 -10.60 -15.46
C GLU A 163 9.67 -9.61 -14.29
N TYR A 164 9.29 -10.12 -13.12
CA TYR A 164 9.31 -9.31 -11.91
C TYR A 164 10.76 -8.95 -11.54
N LYS A 165 11.00 -7.70 -11.15
CA LYS A 165 12.27 -7.33 -10.51
C LYS A 165 12.47 -8.19 -9.24
N GLN A 166 13.71 -8.63 -8.99
CA GLN A 166 14.04 -9.48 -7.84
C GLN A 166 13.48 -8.93 -6.51
N SER A 167 13.55 -7.61 -6.30
CA SER A 167 12.99 -6.95 -5.11
C SER A 167 11.46 -7.14 -4.96
N THR A 168 10.73 -7.25 -6.07
CA THR A 168 9.28 -7.53 -6.06
C THR A 168 9.03 -8.99 -5.72
N ILE A 169 9.82 -9.90 -6.28
CA ILE A 169 9.78 -11.33 -5.95
C ILE A 169 10.04 -11.54 -4.45
N ASP A 170 11.06 -10.90 -3.91
CA ASP A 170 11.41 -10.99 -2.48
C ASP A 170 10.30 -10.44 -1.59
N LYS A 171 9.72 -9.29 -1.97
CA LYS A 171 8.55 -8.73 -1.27
C LYS A 171 7.38 -9.72 -1.28
N TYR A 172 7.06 -10.31 -2.42
CA TYR A 172 5.96 -11.26 -2.56
C TYR A 172 6.22 -12.54 -1.77
N LYS A 173 7.40 -13.13 -1.88
CA LYS A 173 7.82 -14.28 -1.08
C LYS A 173 7.70 -14.01 0.41
N LYS A 174 8.10 -12.81 0.86
CA LYS A 174 7.95 -12.39 2.26
C LYS A 174 6.48 -12.29 2.69
N LEU A 175 5.62 -11.64 1.87
CA LEU A 175 4.19 -11.53 2.17
C LEU A 175 3.52 -12.89 2.24
N ILE A 176 3.77 -13.77 1.27
CA ILE A 176 3.20 -15.11 1.24
C ILE A 176 3.65 -15.91 2.46
N ARG A 177 4.94 -15.95 2.74
CA ARG A 177 5.46 -16.70 3.90
C ARG A 177 4.90 -16.20 5.22
N THR A 178 4.90 -14.87 5.44
CA THR A 178 4.52 -14.29 6.73
C THR A 178 3.02 -14.29 6.96
N TYR A 179 2.23 -13.90 5.97
CA TYR A 179 0.81 -13.60 6.15
C TYR A 179 -0.14 -14.67 5.61
N ILE A 180 0.30 -15.47 4.65
CA ILE A 180 -0.53 -16.53 4.06
C ILE A 180 -0.16 -17.88 4.64
N LEU A 181 1.10 -18.29 4.52
CA LEU A 181 1.58 -19.58 5.01
C LEU A 181 1.81 -19.59 6.54
N ILE A 182 1.89 -18.41 7.16
CA ILE A 182 2.15 -18.24 8.59
C ILE A 182 3.40 -19.04 9.01
N LYS A 183 4.47 -18.85 8.24
CA LYS A 183 5.77 -19.45 8.51
C LYS A 183 6.78 -18.37 8.88
N PRO A 184 7.56 -18.54 9.95
CA PRO A 184 8.63 -17.62 10.27
C PRO A 184 9.63 -17.56 9.11
N HIS A 185 10.19 -16.39 8.88
CA HIS A 185 11.30 -16.24 7.94
C HIS A 185 12.51 -17.01 8.51
N LYS A 186 13.21 -17.82 7.71
CA LYS A 186 14.37 -18.62 8.17
C LYS A 186 15.46 -17.77 8.85
N ASN A 187 15.54 -16.48 8.55
CA ASN A 187 16.53 -15.52 9.05
C ASN A 187 15.94 -14.53 10.07
N LEU A 188 14.95 -14.93 10.88
CA LEU A 188 14.53 -14.12 12.03
C LEU A 188 15.64 -14.18 13.09
N MET A 189 16.59 -13.25 12.97
CA MET A 189 17.82 -13.26 13.78
C MET A 189 17.63 -12.65 15.18
N THR A 190 16.60 -11.81 15.41
CA THR A 190 16.42 -11.09 16.66
C THR A 190 15.17 -11.54 17.41
N THR A 191 15.23 -11.53 18.75
CA THR A 191 14.08 -11.79 19.64
C THR A 191 12.90 -10.89 19.27
N PHE A 192 13.14 -9.60 19.02
CA PHE A 192 12.13 -8.65 18.60
C PHE A 192 11.43 -9.05 17.27
N GLN A 193 12.15 -9.61 16.31
CA GLN A 193 11.55 -10.07 15.05
C GLN A 193 10.69 -11.32 15.26
N LYS A 194 11.11 -12.22 16.15
CA LYS A 194 10.33 -13.42 16.54
C LYS A 194 9.05 -13.03 17.26
N GLU A 195 9.11 -12.12 18.23
CA GLU A 195 7.95 -11.61 18.95
C GLU A 195 6.94 -10.95 18.00
N LYS A 196 7.42 -10.09 17.12
CA LYS A 196 6.57 -9.44 16.10
C LYS A 196 5.90 -10.45 15.18
N PHE A 197 6.62 -11.49 14.77
CA PHE A 197 6.05 -12.57 13.96
C PHE A 197 4.96 -13.32 14.74
N ASN A 198 5.22 -13.68 16.01
CA ASN A 198 4.26 -14.38 16.86
C ASN A 198 2.97 -13.56 17.06
N VAL A 199 3.08 -12.26 17.27
CA VAL A 199 1.92 -11.36 17.34
C VAL A 199 1.10 -11.40 16.05
N ILE A 200 1.75 -11.40 14.89
CA ILE A 200 1.07 -11.51 13.59
C ILE A 200 0.44 -12.89 13.43
N ALA A 201 1.16 -13.95 13.72
CA ALA A 201 0.69 -15.33 13.64
C ALA A 201 -0.53 -15.56 14.54
N ASN A 202 -0.47 -15.12 15.79
CA ASN A 202 -1.58 -15.22 16.74
C ASN A 202 -2.80 -14.45 16.24
N ARG A 203 -2.63 -13.25 15.68
CA ARG A 203 -3.75 -12.47 15.09
C ARG A 203 -4.39 -13.17 13.90
N LEU A 204 -3.60 -13.78 13.03
CA LEU A 204 -4.11 -14.47 11.84
C LEU A 204 -4.74 -15.82 12.16
N CYS A 205 -4.28 -16.47 13.24
CA CYS A 205 -4.82 -17.74 13.74
C CYS A 205 -5.90 -17.56 14.81
N ALA A 206 -6.00 -16.37 15.43
CA ALA A 206 -6.99 -16.12 16.47
C ALA A 206 -8.41 -16.21 15.93
N VAL A 207 -9.23 -16.94 16.66
CA VAL A 207 -10.66 -17.13 16.42
C VAL A 207 -11.34 -15.76 16.45
N ILE A 208 -12.01 -15.39 15.39
CA ILE A 208 -13.13 -14.46 15.52
C ILE A 208 -14.32 -15.34 15.88
N ASN A 209 -14.79 -15.22 17.11
CA ASN A 209 -16.03 -15.84 17.57
C ASN A 209 -17.23 -15.15 16.88
N TYR A 210 -17.35 -15.32 15.59
CA TYR A 210 -18.62 -15.23 14.91
C TYR A 210 -19.19 -16.65 14.98
N LYS A 211 -20.18 -16.85 15.82
CA LYS A 211 -20.75 -18.16 16.15
C LYS A 211 -21.12 -19.05 14.98
N ASP A 212 -21.12 -18.55 13.74
CA ASP A 212 -21.80 -19.23 12.64
C ASP A 212 -20.96 -19.56 11.41
N VAL A 213 -19.69 -19.14 11.25
CA VAL A 213 -19.07 -19.26 9.92
C VAL A 213 -17.60 -19.68 9.90
N VAL A 214 -16.86 -19.77 11.00
CA VAL A 214 -15.42 -20.02 10.85
C VAL A 214 -14.88 -21.12 11.72
N SER A 215 -14.43 -22.16 11.03
CA SER A 215 -13.38 -23.03 11.55
C SER A 215 -12.16 -22.18 11.92
N ASN A 216 -11.54 -22.44 13.07
CA ASN A 216 -10.26 -21.86 13.55
C ASN A 216 -9.08 -22.10 12.59
N LYS A 217 -9.35 -22.21 11.33
CA LYS A 217 -8.47 -22.67 10.27
C LYS A 217 -7.78 -21.47 9.62
N PRO A 218 -6.45 -21.40 9.57
CA PRO A 218 -5.77 -20.36 8.82
C PRO A 218 -6.09 -20.48 7.32
N LEU A 219 -6.10 -19.34 6.61
CA LEU A 219 -6.49 -19.29 5.19
C LEU A 219 -5.76 -20.32 4.31
N LYS A 220 -4.50 -20.65 4.63
CA LYS A 220 -3.69 -21.63 3.91
C LYS A 220 -4.30 -23.04 3.86
N ASP A 221 -5.12 -23.40 4.84
CA ASP A 221 -5.66 -24.75 5.01
C ASP A 221 -7.06 -24.93 4.39
N PHE A 222 -7.64 -23.85 3.84
CA PHE A 222 -8.90 -23.92 3.10
C PHE A 222 -8.69 -24.45 1.69
N ALA A 223 -9.64 -25.25 1.20
CA ALA A 223 -9.73 -25.55 -0.21
C ALA A 223 -10.06 -24.28 -1.01
N LEU A 224 -9.53 -24.14 -2.22
CA LEU A 224 -9.68 -22.91 -3.01
C LEU A 224 -11.12 -22.47 -3.22
N GLN A 225 -12.04 -23.43 -3.37
CA GLN A 225 -13.46 -23.18 -3.62
C GLN A 225 -14.24 -22.81 -2.35
N GLU A 226 -13.66 -23.05 -1.16
CA GLU A 226 -14.26 -22.68 0.12
C GLU A 226 -13.97 -21.21 0.47
N ILE A 227 -12.96 -20.61 -0.16
CA ILE A 227 -12.54 -19.25 0.14
C ILE A 227 -13.50 -18.26 -0.54
N THR A 228 -14.19 -17.50 0.27
CA THR A 228 -15.11 -16.44 -0.13
C THR A 228 -14.49 -15.07 0.18
N ASP A 229 -15.12 -14.01 -0.32
CA ASP A 229 -14.81 -12.61 0.02
C ASP A 229 -14.82 -12.36 1.53
N TRP A 230 -15.74 -13.01 2.26
CA TRP A 230 -15.78 -12.93 3.71
C TRP A 230 -14.47 -13.39 4.39
N HIS A 231 -13.86 -14.49 3.93
CA HIS A 231 -12.58 -14.95 4.47
C HIS A 231 -11.47 -13.90 4.25
N ILE A 232 -11.53 -13.20 3.13
CA ILE A 232 -10.56 -12.14 2.81
C ILE A 232 -10.81 -10.90 3.67
N GLU A 233 -12.08 -10.53 3.91
CA GLU A 233 -12.44 -9.44 4.84
C GLU A 233 -11.95 -9.74 6.26
N VAL A 234 -12.02 -10.99 6.71
CA VAL A 234 -11.47 -11.41 8.02
C VAL A 234 -9.97 -11.18 8.07
N VAL A 235 -9.23 -11.58 7.04
CA VAL A 235 -7.78 -11.33 6.96
C VAL A 235 -7.49 -9.83 6.98
N GLN A 236 -8.24 -9.04 6.20
CA GLN A 236 -8.12 -7.58 6.18
C GLN A 236 -8.35 -6.97 7.57
N HIS A 237 -9.42 -7.36 8.24
CA HIS A 237 -9.77 -6.84 9.55
C HIS A 237 -8.73 -7.21 10.62
N ARG A 238 -8.16 -8.41 10.59
CA ARG A 238 -7.09 -8.83 11.51
C ARG A 238 -5.82 -8.00 11.34
N LEU A 239 -5.58 -7.49 10.13
CA LEU A 239 -4.44 -6.63 9.81
C LEU A 239 -4.77 -5.12 9.87
N ARG A 240 -5.95 -4.72 10.39
CA ARG A 240 -6.43 -3.32 10.38
C ARG A 240 -5.50 -2.30 11.05
N THR A 241 -4.68 -2.75 12.00
CA THR A 241 -3.69 -1.89 12.66
C THR A 241 -2.53 -1.50 11.74
N THR A 242 -2.34 -2.22 10.63
CA THR A 242 -1.31 -2.00 9.61
C THR A 242 -1.94 -1.95 8.22
N LYS A 243 -2.75 -0.89 7.98
CA LYS A 243 -3.61 -0.73 6.80
C LYS A 243 -2.92 -1.00 5.46
N THR A 244 -1.73 -0.42 5.24
CA THR A 244 -0.95 -0.63 4.01
C THR A 244 -0.53 -2.09 3.84
N THR A 245 -0.12 -2.76 4.94
CA THR A 245 0.23 -4.18 4.90
C THR A 245 -1.00 -5.03 4.60
N ALA A 246 -2.16 -4.72 5.20
CA ALA A 246 -3.42 -5.41 4.90
C ALA A 246 -3.75 -5.31 3.40
N ASN A 247 -3.67 -4.10 2.82
CA ASN A 247 -3.88 -3.88 1.40
C ASN A 247 -2.89 -4.66 0.52
N ASP A 248 -1.61 -4.68 0.89
CA ASP A 248 -0.57 -5.45 0.19
C ASP A 248 -0.85 -6.98 0.24
N VAL A 249 -1.29 -7.50 1.39
CA VAL A 249 -1.64 -8.92 1.56
C VAL A 249 -2.84 -9.29 0.70
N ILE A 250 -3.90 -8.48 0.70
CA ILE A 250 -5.09 -8.72 -0.13
C ILE A 250 -4.72 -8.67 -1.61
N LYS A 251 -3.92 -7.68 -2.03
CA LYS A 251 -3.40 -7.61 -3.39
C LYS A 251 -2.64 -8.89 -3.76
N MET A 252 -1.83 -9.42 -2.83
CA MET A 252 -1.07 -10.65 -3.07
C MET A 252 -1.99 -11.87 -3.22
N ILE A 253 -2.98 -12.02 -2.35
CA ILE A 253 -4.00 -13.08 -2.46
C ILE A 253 -4.72 -12.98 -3.81
N SER A 254 -5.12 -11.77 -4.21
CA SER A 254 -5.77 -11.52 -5.50
C SER A 254 -4.91 -11.93 -6.69
N VAL A 255 -3.61 -11.64 -6.64
CA VAL A 255 -2.65 -12.04 -7.69
C VAL A 255 -2.55 -13.57 -7.78
N ILE A 256 -2.50 -14.28 -6.65
CA ILE A 256 -2.44 -15.75 -6.62
C ILE A 256 -3.71 -16.35 -7.25
N PHE A 257 -4.90 -15.85 -6.90
CA PHE A 257 -6.15 -16.33 -7.51
C PHE A 257 -6.24 -16.02 -9.01
N SER A 258 -5.80 -14.83 -9.42
CA SER A 258 -5.78 -14.45 -10.84
C SER A 258 -4.82 -15.33 -11.65
N TRP A 259 -3.64 -15.63 -11.09
CA TRP A 259 -2.69 -16.56 -11.68
C TRP A 259 -3.27 -17.98 -11.77
N ALA A 260 -3.93 -18.45 -10.71
CA ALA A 260 -4.57 -19.76 -10.68
C ALA A 260 -5.68 -19.87 -11.74
N LYS A 261 -6.50 -18.82 -11.90
CA LYS A 261 -7.55 -18.76 -12.92
C LYS A 261 -6.96 -18.81 -14.33
N LYS A 262 -5.90 -18.01 -14.59
CA LYS A 262 -5.22 -17.99 -15.89
C LYS A 262 -4.61 -19.35 -16.25
N ASN A 263 -4.10 -20.07 -15.26
CA ASN A 263 -3.48 -21.40 -15.45
C ASN A 263 -4.47 -22.55 -15.27
N LYS A 264 -5.77 -22.29 -15.35
CA LYS A 264 -6.85 -23.30 -15.24
C LYS A 264 -6.80 -24.15 -13.95
N ARG A 265 -6.16 -23.63 -12.90
CA ARG A 265 -6.07 -24.27 -11.57
C ARG A 265 -7.21 -23.88 -10.63
N PHE A 266 -7.98 -22.87 -11.03
CA PHE A 266 -9.14 -22.35 -10.31
C PHE A 266 -10.17 -21.81 -11.31
N THR A 267 -11.44 -22.17 -11.15
CA THR A 267 -12.53 -21.79 -12.06
C THR A 267 -13.49 -20.77 -11.48
N GLY A 268 -13.39 -20.49 -10.17
CA GLY A 268 -14.26 -19.55 -9.47
C GLY A 268 -13.95 -18.07 -9.74
N ASN A 269 -14.74 -17.20 -9.14
CA ASN A 269 -14.45 -15.77 -9.11
C ASN A 269 -13.37 -15.46 -8.08
N ASN A 270 -12.52 -14.47 -8.38
CA ASN A 270 -11.50 -14.04 -7.44
C ASN A 270 -12.15 -13.44 -6.19
N PRO A 271 -11.98 -14.04 -4.99
CA PRO A 271 -12.66 -13.59 -3.78
C PRO A 271 -12.21 -12.19 -3.31
N CYS A 272 -11.13 -11.66 -3.87
CA CYS A 272 -10.65 -10.32 -3.54
C CYS A 272 -11.30 -9.22 -4.40
N SER A 273 -12.09 -9.55 -5.42
CA SER A 273 -12.60 -8.57 -6.39
C SER A 273 -13.58 -7.56 -5.77
N SER A 274 -14.33 -7.97 -4.75
CA SER A 274 -15.31 -7.15 -4.03
C SER A 274 -14.73 -6.41 -2.82
N ILE A 275 -13.45 -6.63 -2.47
CA ILE A 275 -12.86 -6.11 -1.25
C ILE A 275 -12.46 -4.64 -1.40
N ILE A 276 -13.04 -3.81 -0.55
CA ILE A 276 -12.67 -2.39 -0.45
C ILE A 276 -11.39 -2.27 0.36
N LYS A 277 -10.36 -1.68 -0.24
CA LYS A 277 -9.08 -1.45 0.44
C LYS A 277 -9.21 -0.38 1.52
N PHE A 278 -8.41 -0.51 2.57
CA PHE A 278 -8.27 0.57 3.56
C PHE A 278 -7.71 1.84 2.90
N PRO A 279 -8.21 3.01 3.28
CA PRO A 279 -7.62 4.27 2.82
C PRO A 279 -6.17 4.38 3.31
N GLU A 280 -5.26 4.66 2.39
CA GLU A 280 -3.86 4.89 2.68
C GLU A 280 -3.58 6.39 2.80
N ARG A 281 -3.00 6.79 3.94
CA ARG A 281 -2.65 8.20 4.16
C ARG A 281 -1.45 8.56 3.27
N LYS A 282 -1.65 9.45 2.32
CA LYS A 282 -0.56 10.03 1.52
C LYS A 282 0.11 11.13 2.35
N ILE A 283 1.30 10.85 2.86
CA ILE A 283 2.07 11.84 3.62
C ILE A 283 2.79 12.73 2.61
N LYS A 284 2.34 13.97 2.50
CA LYS A 284 3.05 15.04 1.79
C LYS A 284 4.00 15.69 2.78
N SER A 285 5.28 15.66 2.51
CA SER A 285 6.31 16.29 3.35
C SER A 285 7.48 16.69 2.49
N LYS A 286 7.99 17.90 2.71
CA LYS A 286 9.26 18.41 2.19
C LYS A 286 10.08 18.95 3.37
N LEU A 287 11.38 19.16 3.17
CA LEU A 287 12.18 19.94 4.10
C LEU A 287 11.87 21.43 3.89
N ILE A 288 11.93 22.20 4.96
CA ILE A 288 11.95 23.66 4.87
C ILE A 288 13.33 24.10 4.37
N ASP A 289 13.42 25.32 3.84
CA ASP A 289 14.65 25.80 3.21
C ASP A 289 15.80 25.88 4.20
N ASP A 290 15.58 26.35 5.42
CA ASP A 290 16.59 26.38 6.49
C ASP A 290 17.17 25.00 6.80
N ASP A 291 16.35 23.95 6.80
CA ASP A 291 16.84 22.58 7.03
C ASP A 291 17.66 22.07 5.83
N VAL A 292 17.29 22.46 4.61
CA VAL A 292 18.09 22.16 3.41
C VAL A 292 19.44 22.83 3.50
N ASP A 293 19.47 24.13 3.87
CA ASP A 293 20.70 24.90 4.01
C ASP A 293 21.61 24.34 5.11
N LYS A 294 21.06 23.97 6.28
CA LYS A 294 21.83 23.30 7.34
C LYS A 294 22.48 22.00 6.84
N ILE A 295 21.73 21.19 6.11
CA ILE A 295 22.24 19.93 5.56
C ILE A 295 23.32 20.20 4.51
N MET A 296 23.06 21.11 3.56
CA MET A 296 24.01 21.42 2.48
C MET A 296 25.29 22.06 3.01
N ASN A 297 25.20 23.00 3.95
CA ASN A 297 26.37 23.60 4.61
C ASN A 297 27.20 22.55 5.36
N HIS A 298 26.53 21.60 6.03
CA HIS A 298 27.22 20.49 6.68
C HIS A 298 27.93 19.59 5.65
N CYS A 299 27.31 19.32 4.50
CA CYS A 299 27.92 18.57 3.42
C CYS A 299 29.12 19.29 2.78
N LYS A 300 29.09 20.63 2.71
CA LYS A 300 30.19 21.44 2.17
C LYS A 300 31.38 21.57 3.12
N GLY A 301 31.13 21.51 4.43
CA GLY A 301 32.12 21.73 5.46
C GLY A 301 33.15 20.60 5.62
N LYS A 302 34.02 20.75 6.62
CA LYS A 302 35.10 19.80 6.98
C LYS A 302 34.56 18.38 7.32
N ALA A 303 33.30 18.28 7.71
CA ALA A 303 32.66 16.97 7.97
C ALA A 303 32.73 16.02 6.77
N PHE A 304 32.77 16.55 5.55
CA PHE A 304 32.88 15.77 4.33
C PHE A 304 34.16 14.88 4.30
N ASP A 305 35.24 15.34 4.84
CA ASP A 305 36.51 14.62 4.82
C ASP A 305 36.48 13.34 5.67
N TYR A 306 35.61 13.32 6.69
CA TYR A 306 35.40 12.17 7.56
C TYR A 306 34.30 11.20 7.07
N GLU A 307 33.28 11.69 6.35
CA GLU A 307 32.15 10.86 5.89
C GLU A 307 31.80 11.14 4.41
N PRO A 308 32.77 11.09 3.47
CA PRO A 308 32.57 11.57 2.10
C PRO A 308 31.46 10.83 1.34
N PHE A 309 31.37 9.51 1.49
CA PHE A 309 30.34 8.71 0.81
C PHE A 309 28.93 9.04 1.29
N PHE A 310 28.76 9.25 2.61
CA PHE A 310 27.47 9.58 3.17
C PHE A 310 27.02 10.99 2.80
N LEU A 311 27.90 11.97 2.94
CA LEU A 311 27.57 13.38 2.69
C LEU A 311 27.41 13.70 1.22
N CYS A 312 28.23 13.11 0.33
CA CYS A 312 28.01 13.20 -1.11
C CYS A 312 26.67 12.59 -1.53
N PHE A 313 26.31 11.43 -0.97
CA PHE A 313 25.02 10.81 -1.23
C PHE A 313 23.84 11.69 -0.80
N LEU A 314 23.93 12.36 0.37
CA LEU A 314 22.89 13.29 0.84
C LEU A 314 22.75 14.50 -0.07
N ALA A 315 23.89 15.13 -0.44
CA ALA A 315 23.92 16.28 -1.33
C ALA A 315 23.31 15.94 -2.70
N LEU A 316 23.72 14.83 -3.33
CA LEU A 316 23.13 14.40 -4.60
C LEU A 316 21.62 14.09 -4.47
N GLY A 317 21.19 13.54 -3.33
CA GLY A 317 19.76 13.30 -3.07
C GLY A 317 18.91 14.57 -3.13
N LEU A 318 19.47 15.70 -2.69
CA LEU A 318 18.83 17.03 -2.72
C LEU A 318 19.00 17.72 -4.08
N LEU A 319 20.16 17.61 -4.73
CA LEU A 319 20.49 18.34 -5.95
C LEU A 319 19.88 17.72 -7.22
N ILE A 320 19.87 16.39 -7.34
CA ILE A 320 19.38 15.72 -8.55
C ILE A 320 18.01 15.05 -8.39
N GLY A 321 17.51 14.91 -7.16
CA GLY A 321 16.18 14.40 -6.87
C GLY A 321 15.87 12.98 -7.35
N LYS A 322 16.87 12.14 -7.61
CA LYS A 322 16.66 10.76 -8.08
C LYS A 322 16.32 9.81 -6.93
N ARG A 323 15.83 8.60 -7.24
CA ARG A 323 15.50 7.64 -6.18
C ARG A 323 16.77 7.17 -5.48
N ILE A 324 16.66 6.90 -4.19
CA ILE A 324 17.80 6.46 -3.36
C ILE A 324 18.58 5.32 -4.00
N VAL A 325 17.87 4.30 -4.50
CA VAL A 325 18.50 3.13 -5.13
C VAL A 325 19.15 3.47 -6.47
N GLU A 326 18.64 4.48 -7.18
CA GLU A 326 19.23 4.98 -8.43
C GLU A 326 20.57 5.67 -8.15
N ILE A 327 20.65 6.49 -7.09
CA ILE A 327 21.89 7.16 -6.68
C ILE A 327 22.92 6.16 -6.13
N LEU A 328 22.50 5.25 -5.24
CA LEU A 328 23.40 4.28 -4.60
C LEU A 328 24.03 3.30 -5.59
N GLY A 329 23.31 2.94 -6.66
CA GLY A 329 23.81 2.02 -7.69
C GLY A 329 24.60 2.68 -8.82
N LEU A 330 25.00 3.95 -8.69
CA LEU A 330 25.82 4.63 -9.70
C LEU A 330 27.25 4.09 -9.70
N ARG A 331 27.82 3.94 -10.90
CA ARG A 331 29.22 3.60 -11.13
C ARG A 331 30.01 4.81 -11.64
N TRP A 332 31.33 4.80 -11.42
CA TRP A 332 32.25 5.81 -11.90
C TRP A 332 32.35 5.83 -13.43
N LYS A 333 32.23 4.67 -14.07
CA LYS A 333 32.33 4.50 -15.52
C LYS A 333 31.29 3.50 -16.00
N GLN A 334 30.95 3.56 -17.28
CA GLN A 334 30.11 2.58 -17.95
C GLN A 334 30.74 1.18 -17.84
N PRO A 335 29.96 0.16 -17.44
CA PRO A 335 30.45 -1.22 -17.44
C PRO A 335 30.60 -1.78 -18.87
N TYR A 336 31.57 -2.66 -19.05
CA TYR A 336 31.82 -3.31 -20.35
C TYR A 336 31.00 -4.57 -20.56
N ASN A 337 30.67 -5.31 -19.49
CA ASN A 337 29.96 -6.58 -19.60
C ASN A 337 28.49 -6.46 -19.16
N GLN A 338 27.63 -7.30 -19.73
CA GLN A 338 26.19 -7.28 -19.50
C GLN A 338 25.80 -7.50 -18.03
N LYS A 339 26.49 -8.39 -17.32
CA LYS A 339 26.24 -8.67 -15.91
C LYS A 339 26.42 -7.43 -15.05
N ASP A 340 27.51 -6.72 -15.23
CA ASP A 340 27.80 -5.49 -14.50
C ASP A 340 26.82 -4.36 -14.86
N ILE A 341 26.38 -4.32 -16.12
CA ILE A 341 25.32 -3.42 -16.56
C ILE A 341 24.03 -3.72 -15.78
N GLU A 342 23.65 -4.98 -15.60
CA GLU A 342 22.43 -5.38 -14.89
C GLU A 342 22.48 -5.10 -13.38
N GLU A 343 23.68 -5.14 -12.79
CA GLU A 343 23.89 -4.91 -11.35
C GLU A 343 23.95 -3.43 -10.96
N CYS A 344 24.07 -2.49 -11.91
CA CYS A 344 24.11 -1.06 -11.64
C CYS A 344 22.82 -0.33 -12.03
N SER A 345 22.60 0.83 -11.43
CA SER A 345 21.51 1.74 -11.81
C SER A 345 21.88 2.69 -12.94
N GLY A 346 23.18 2.94 -13.11
CA GLY A 346 23.72 3.89 -14.07
C GLY A 346 25.18 4.21 -13.79
N TRP A 347 25.72 5.21 -14.48
CA TRP A 347 27.11 5.62 -14.40
C TRP A 347 27.30 7.10 -14.71
N LEU A 348 28.45 7.64 -14.37
CA LEU A 348 28.90 8.96 -14.83
C LEU A 348 29.28 8.87 -16.32
N GLU A 349 28.79 9.82 -17.13
CA GLU A 349 29.15 9.86 -18.56
C GLU A 349 30.63 10.18 -18.75
N PRO A 350 31.22 9.80 -19.88
CA PRO A 350 32.60 10.22 -20.21
C PRO A 350 32.71 11.74 -20.10
N ASN A 351 33.84 12.20 -19.54
CA ASN A 351 34.10 13.64 -19.30
C ASN A 351 33.00 14.35 -18.47
N TRP A 352 32.34 13.65 -17.55
CA TRP A 352 31.23 14.14 -16.74
C TRP A 352 31.52 15.48 -16.02
N LYS A 353 32.81 15.79 -15.71
CA LYS A 353 33.21 17.08 -15.14
C LYS A 353 32.92 18.24 -16.11
N LYS A 354 33.04 18.00 -17.43
CA LYS A 354 32.74 18.99 -18.49
C LYS A 354 31.28 18.89 -18.96
N THR A 355 30.82 17.67 -19.25
CA THR A 355 29.49 17.44 -19.80
C THR A 355 28.37 17.65 -18.77
N LYS A 356 28.69 17.47 -17.49
CA LYS A 356 27.76 17.58 -16.34
C LYS A 356 26.58 16.62 -16.42
N TYR A 357 26.81 15.39 -16.91
CA TYR A 357 25.75 14.39 -17.03
C TYR A 357 26.13 13.05 -16.42
N LEU A 358 25.08 12.39 -15.90
CA LEU A 358 25.10 10.96 -15.59
C LEU A 358 23.99 10.25 -16.37
N TYR A 359 24.15 8.97 -16.58
CA TYR A 359 23.21 8.12 -17.28
C TYR A 359 22.59 7.13 -16.29
N LEU A 360 21.26 7.10 -16.21
CA LEU A 360 20.49 6.10 -15.48
C LEU A 360 19.92 5.10 -16.47
N ARG A 361 20.36 3.86 -16.39
CA ARG A 361 19.95 2.77 -17.29
C ARG A 361 18.57 2.23 -16.97
N ASP A 362 18.36 1.90 -15.70
CA ASP A 362 17.15 1.24 -15.23
C ASP A 362 16.47 2.06 -14.14
N THR A 363 15.52 2.86 -14.56
CA THR A 363 14.63 3.55 -13.63
C THR A 363 13.43 2.65 -13.27
N LYS A 364 12.67 3.03 -12.26
CA LYS A 364 11.44 2.30 -11.88
C LYS A 364 10.47 2.12 -13.06
N ASN A 365 10.49 3.06 -14.01
CA ASN A 365 9.62 3.05 -15.19
C ASN A 365 10.26 2.34 -16.39
N ARG A 366 11.40 1.67 -16.21
CA ARG A 366 12.16 0.96 -17.26
C ARG A 366 12.58 1.84 -18.45
N LYS A 367 12.61 3.16 -18.27
CA LYS A 367 13.08 4.10 -19.28
C LYS A 367 14.45 4.62 -18.86
N PRO A 368 15.47 4.51 -19.73
CA PRO A 368 16.76 5.14 -19.46
C PRO A 368 16.59 6.65 -19.40
N GLU A 369 17.49 7.31 -18.68
CA GLU A 369 17.42 8.75 -18.48
C GLU A 369 18.81 9.35 -18.38
N ARG A 370 19.04 10.43 -19.11
CA ARG A 370 20.22 11.28 -18.99
C ARG A 370 19.92 12.40 -17.99
N VAL A 371 20.71 12.49 -16.92
CA VAL A 371 20.46 13.39 -15.79
C VAL A 371 21.55 14.45 -15.73
N PHE A 372 21.14 15.70 -15.77
CA PHE A 372 22.06 16.83 -15.59
C PHE A 372 22.47 16.96 -14.12
N ILE A 373 23.73 17.23 -13.88
CA ILE A 373 24.35 17.50 -12.58
C ILE A 373 24.84 18.96 -12.64
N ASP A 374 24.39 19.80 -11.73
CA ASP A 374 24.87 21.17 -11.62
C ASP A 374 26.34 21.24 -11.12
N ASP A 375 26.90 22.44 -11.12
CA ASP A 375 28.29 22.65 -10.67
C ASP A 375 28.52 22.21 -9.24
N GLU A 376 27.53 22.38 -8.37
CA GLU A 376 27.61 21.95 -6.99
C GLU A 376 27.64 20.43 -6.86
N GLY A 377 26.81 19.71 -7.61
CA GLY A 377 26.82 18.26 -7.68
C GLY A 377 28.13 17.72 -8.26
N VAL A 378 28.67 18.37 -9.31
CA VAL A 378 29.98 18.05 -9.87
C VAL A 378 31.07 18.22 -8.80
N ALA A 379 31.07 19.33 -8.03
CA ALA A 379 32.01 19.57 -6.95
C ALA A 379 31.98 18.47 -5.88
N PHE A 380 30.78 18.03 -5.45
CA PHE A 380 30.63 16.93 -4.50
C PHE A 380 31.20 15.60 -5.03
N ILE A 381 30.93 15.27 -6.29
CA ILE A 381 31.45 14.02 -6.89
C ILE A 381 32.96 14.12 -7.04
N THR A 382 33.53 15.29 -7.39
CA THR A 382 34.99 15.52 -7.50
C THR A 382 35.67 15.37 -6.13
N ARG A 383 35.08 15.95 -5.06
CA ARG A 383 35.56 15.74 -3.68
C ARG A 383 35.49 14.27 -3.27
N LEU A 384 34.42 13.57 -3.65
CA LEU A 384 34.30 12.13 -3.39
C LEU A 384 35.37 11.33 -4.14
N GLU A 385 35.65 11.69 -5.39
CA GLU A 385 36.71 11.06 -6.18
C GLU A 385 38.09 11.23 -5.49
N ALA A 386 38.43 12.44 -5.06
CA ALA A 386 39.65 12.71 -4.32
C ALA A 386 39.69 11.95 -2.98
N ALA A 387 38.64 11.94 -2.23
CA ALA A 387 38.55 11.25 -0.94
C ALA A 387 38.80 9.73 -1.03
N ARG A 388 38.60 9.09 -2.17
CA ARG A 388 38.90 7.65 -2.36
C ARG A 388 40.37 7.32 -2.23
N PHE A 389 41.23 8.26 -2.53
CA PHE A 389 42.70 8.06 -2.52
C PHE A 389 43.31 8.37 -1.15
N THR A 390 42.55 8.76 -0.15
CA THR A 390 43.05 8.88 1.22
C THR A 390 43.21 7.50 1.87
N ASP A 391 44.13 7.36 2.83
CA ASP A 391 44.41 6.09 3.51
C ASP A 391 43.18 5.48 4.13
N THR A 392 42.32 6.29 4.75
CA THR A 392 41.08 5.86 5.39
C THR A 392 40.04 5.31 4.43
N ASN A 393 40.08 5.67 3.15
CA ASN A 393 39.07 5.33 2.13
C ASN A 393 39.65 4.50 0.97
N SER A 394 40.93 4.14 1.01
CA SER A 394 41.64 3.37 -0.04
C SER A 394 40.95 2.04 -0.37
N TRP A 395 40.23 1.46 0.59
CA TRP A 395 39.36 0.28 0.39
C TRP A 395 38.33 0.46 -0.74
N SER A 396 37.95 1.69 -1.05
CA SER A 396 36.93 2.00 -2.06
C SER A 396 37.48 2.07 -3.49
N ILE A 397 38.80 2.15 -3.66
CA ILE A 397 39.46 2.34 -4.98
C ILE A 397 39.13 1.21 -5.94
N LYS A 398 39.14 -0.03 -5.45
CA LYS A 398 38.82 -1.23 -6.25
C LYS A 398 37.35 -1.36 -6.61
N SER A 399 36.46 -0.60 -5.98
CA SER A 399 35.04 -0.69 -6.27
C SER A 399 34.64 0.18 -7.47
N PRO A 400 33.87 -0.33 -8.43
CA PRO A 400 33.35 0.45 -9.55
C PRO A 400 32.24 1.42 -9.18
N PHE A 401 31.67 1.30 -7.97
CA PHE A 401 30.53 2.11 -7.51
C PHE A 401 30.98 3.42 -6.84
N LEU A 402 30.17 4.49 -7.04
CA LEU A 402 30.35 5.74 -6.29
C LEU A 402 30.17 5.52 -4.79
N PHE A 403 29.21 4.70 -4.44
CA PHE A 403 28.81 4.40 -3.05
C PHE A 403 28.96 2.90 -2.76
N PRO A 404 30.20 2.42 -2.56
CA PRO A 404 30.44 0.99 -2.34
C PRO A 404 29.98 0.53 -0.96
N GLN A 405 29.66 -0.75 -0.85
CA GLN A 405 29.42 -1.38 0.42
C GLN A 405 30.76 -1.77 1.06
N TYR A 406 31.08 -1.21 2.22
CA TYR A 406 32.38 -1.36 2.90
C TYR A 406 32.87 -2.81 2.99
N ARG A 407 32.08 -3.71 3.60
CA ARG A 407 32.45 -5.13 3.71
C ARG A 407 32.72 -5.80 2.36
N ALA A 408 31.81 -5.58 1.41
CA ALA A 408 31.94 -6.20 0.10
C ALA A 408 33.17 -5.69 -0.64
N ALA A 409 33.51 -4.40 -0.52
CA ALA A 409 34.69 -3.82 -1.16
C ALA A 409 36.00 -4.41 -0.58
N ILE A 410 36.08 -4.62 0.74
CA ILE A 410 37.24 -5.27 1.36
C ILE A 410 37.36 -6.73 0.89
N GLU A 411 36.23 -7.44 0.76
CA GLU A 411 36.19 -8.82 0.28
C GLU A 411 36.38 -8.94 -1.25
N GLY A 412 36.68 -7.86 -1.95
CA GLY A 412 36.79 -7.84 -3.40
C GLY A 412 35.48 -8.05 -4.17
N LYS A 413 34.34 -7.96 -3.47
CA LYS A 413 33.01 -8.09 -4.06
C LYS A 413 32.48 -6.72 -4.48
N HIS A 414 32.02 -6.59 -5.71
CA HIS A 414 31.47 -5.35 -6.24
C HIS A 414 29.98 -5.21 -5.87
N LYS A 415 29.70 -4.56 -4.72
CA LYS A 415 28.35 -4.23 -4.28
C LYS A 415 28.25 -2.77 -3.85
N HIS A 416 27.15 -2.13 -4.21
CA HIS A 416 26.85 -0.78 -3.74
C HIS A 416 26.26 -0.77 -2.34
N ALA A 417 26.36 0.36 -1.64
CA ALA A 417 25.74 0.59 -0.34
C ALA A 417 24.21 0.47 -0.43
N THR A 418 23.60 0.15 0.71
CA THR A 418 22.14 0.12 0.86
C THR A 418 21.66 1.30 1.70
N GLN A 419 20.38 1.58 1.72
CA GLN A 419 19.80 2.58 2.62
C GLN A 419 20.19 2.35 4.09
N ASN A 420 20.26 1.08 4.50
CA ASN A 420 20.62 0.72 5.88
C ASN A 420 22.09 1.03 6.20
N SER A 421 22.95 1.06 5.20
CA SER A 421 24.39 1.40 5.39
C SER A 421 24.57 2.80 5.98
N PHE A 422 23.66 3.71 5.68
CA PHE A 422 23.73 5.09 6.13
C PHE A 422 22.80 5.42 7.33
N ARG A 423 22.01 4.45 7.80
CA ARG A 423 20.98 4.70 8.83
C ARG A 423 21.54 5.28 10.13
N LYS A 424 22.63 4.72 10.65
CA LYS A 424 23.24 5.20 11.91
C LYS A 424 23.78 6.62 11.74
N ARG A 425 24.44 6.90 10.60
CA ARG A 425 24.96 8.25 10.27
C ARG A 425 23.83 9.27 10.14
N LEU A 426 22.72 8.88 9.50
CA LEU A 426 21.54 9.73 9.38
C LEU A 426 20.91 10.08 10.73
N ILE A 427 20.87 9.14 11.69
CA ILE A 427 20.40 9.41 13.05
C ILE A 427 21.31 10.44 13.74
N LYS A 428 22.65 10.25 13.67
CA LYS A 428 23.62 11.19 14.24
C LYS A 428 23.51 12.57 13.60
N LEU A 429 23.38 12.65 12.28
CA LEU A 429 23.23 13.90 11.55
C LEU A 429 21.96 14.66 12.00
N ASN A 430 20.82 13.99 12.09
CA ASN A 430 19.57 14.62 12.55
C ASN A 430 19.72 15.21 13.97
N ALA A 431 20.37 14.47 14.87
CA ALA A 431 20.64 14.97 16.23
C ALA A 431 21.59 16.19 16.20
N LYS A 432 22.70 16.10 15.44
CA LYS A 432 23.71 17.17 15.32
C LYS A 432 23.13 18.46 14.75
N LEU A 433 22.27 18.39 13.75
CA LEU A 433 21.70 19.55 13.09
C LEU A 433 20.36 20.01 13.70
N GLY A 434 19.91 19.40 14.81
CA GLY A 434 18.63 19.75 15.44
C GLY A 434 17.40 19.38 14.61
N LEU A 435 17.53 18.41 13.67
CA LEU A 435 16.46 18.00 12.77
C LEU A 435 15.57 16.88 13.36
N THR A 436 15.69 16.58 14.65
CA THR A 436 14.86 15.58 15.31
C THR A 436 13.54 16.20 15.77
N ILE A 437 12.44 15.64 15.30
CA ILE A 437 11.08 16.12 15.62
C ILE A 437 10.51 15.30 16.77
N GLN A 438 10.12 15.95 17.85
CA GLN A 438 9.34 15.35 18.93
C GLN A 438 7.85 15.42 18.60
N PHE A 439 7.11 14.36 18.91
CA PHE A 439 5.65 14.32 18.78
C PHE A 439 5.03 13.44 19.85
N LYS A 440 3.84 13.81 20.30
CA LYS A 440 3.06 13.01 21.22
C LYS A 440 2.33 11.91 20.45
N ASP A 441 2.54 10.67 20.85
CA ASP A 441 1.82 9.53 20.25
C ASP A 441 0.38 9.51 20.78
N GLU A 442 -0.59 9.77 19.92
CA GLU A 442 -2.02 9.83 20.26
C GLU A 442 -2.54 8.56 20.92
N LYS A 443 -1.92 7.40 20.64
CA LYS A 443 -2.37 6.10 21.18
C LYS A 443 -1.80 5.80 22.56
N THR A 444 -0.60 6.26 22.84
CA THR A 444 0.12 5.91 24.08
C THR A 444 0.33 7.10 25.01
N GLY A 445 0.01 8.32 24.56
CA GLY A 445 0.28 9.56 25.28
C GLY A 445 1.77 9.89 25.47
N LYS A 446 2.67 9.01 25.06
CA LYS A 446 4.12 9.14 25.23
C LYS A 446 4.74 10.03 24.16
N THR A 447 5.67 10.88 24.56
CA THR A 447 6.50 11.63 23.61
C THR A 447 7.44 10.70 22.89
N LYS A 448 7.38 10.71 21.57
CA LYS A 448 8.26 9.95 20.66
C LYS A 448 9.06 10.90 19.80
N GLN A 449 10.23 10.43 19.36
CA GLN A 449 11.09 11.15 18.44
C GLN A 449 11.06 10.52 17.06
N ARG A 450 11.05 11.32 16.02
CA ARG A 450 11.26 10.91 14.64
C ARG A 450 12.33 11.76 13.98
N LEU A 451 13.01 11.17 12.99
CA LEU A 451 13.96 11.91 12.17
C LEU A 451 13.21 12.93 11.32
N GLY A 452 13.59 14.21 11.42
CA GLY A 452 13.09 15.27 10.55
C GLY A 452 13.55 15.06 9.12
N TYR A 453 14.84 14.76 8.94
CA TYR A 453 15.34 14.33 7.63
C TYR A 453 15.34 12.82 7.50
N GLN A 454 14.69 12.33 6.45
CA GLN A 454 14.73 10.95 5.98
C GLN A 454 15.22 10.93 4.52
N LEU A 455 15.98 9.93 4.14
CA LEU A 455 16.61 9.88 2.80
C LEU A 455 15.64 10.12 1.63
N LYS A 456 14.41 9.66 1.75
CA LYS A 456 13.36 9.87 0.73
C LYS A 456 12.90 11.34 0.61
N LEU A 457 13.17 12.17 1.63
CA LEU A 457 12.75 13.58 1.62
C LEU A 457 13.60 14.41 0.66
N GLY A 458 14.86 14.06 0.42
CA GLY A 458 15.69 14.76 -0.58
C GLY A 458 14.98 14.86 -1.93
N ARG A 459 14.55 13.72 -2.48
CA ARG A 459 13.78 13.69 -3.74
C ARG A 459 12.45 14.43 -3.64
N LYS A 460 11.75 14.37 -2.50
CA LYS A 460 10.48 15.08 -2.32
C LYS A 460 10.70 16.59 -2.29
N THR A 461 11.71 17.05 -1.58
CA THR A 461 12.10 18.48 -1.51
C THR A 461 12.49 19.00 -2.88
N PHE A 462 13.37 18.28 -3.59
CA PHE A 462 13.73 18.61 -4.98
C PHE A 462 12.48 18.74 -5.86
N GLY A 463 11.60 17.74 -5.85
CA GLY A 463 10.39 17.74 -6.66
C GLY A 463 9.42 18.87 -6.32
N SER A 464 9.29 19.22 -5.03
CA SER A 464 8.48 20.36 -4.59
C SER A 464 9.07 21.69 -5.06
N LYS A 465 10.39 21.90 -4.87
CA LYS A 465 11.09 23.11 -5.34
C LYS A 465 11.00 23.30 -6.85
N ILE A 466 11.15 22.23 -7.63
CA ILE A 466 10.99 22.30 -9.09
C ILE A 466 9.53 22.61 -9.45
N ALA A 467 8.56 22.01 -8.76
CA ALA A 467 7.14 22.27 -9.02
C ALA A 467 6.74 23.72 -8.67
N GLU A 468 7.29 24.27 -7.60
CA GLU A 468 7.09 25.67 -7.18
C GLU A 468 7.72 26.65 -8.19
N LYS A 469 8.91 26.36 -8.69
CA LYS A 469 9.66 27.25 -9.57
C LYS A 469 9.25 27.15 -11.06
N TYR A 470 8.99 25.93 -11.54
CA TYR A 470 8.83 25.65 -12.97
C TYR A 470 7.51 24.95 -13.32
N GLY A 471 6.65 24.70 -12.34
CA GLY A 471 5.38 24.03 -12.52
C GLY A 471 5.42 22.52 -12.42
N LEU A 472 4.23 21.95 -12.28
CA LEU A 472 4.00 20.53 -11.99
C LEU A 472 4.48 19.60 -13.11
N GLU A 473 4.34 20.01 -14.36
CA GLU A 473 4.71 19.19 -15.50
C GLU A 473 6.23 19.01 -15.60
N ILE A 474 6.99 20.11 -15.46
CA ILE A 474 8.45 20.06 -15.46
C ILE A 474 8.95 19.23 -14.30
N ALA A 475 8.37 19.41 -13.10
CA ALA A 475 8.71 18.57 -11.94
C ALA A 475 8.43 17.08 -12.22
N SER A 476 7.31 16.76 -12.84
CA SER A 476 6.96 15.38 -13.19
C SER A 476 7.98 14.76 -14.16
N ARG A 477 8.37 15.49 -15.19
CA ARG A 477 9.41 15.07 -16.16
C ARG A 477 10.76 14.88 -15.48
N LYS A 478 11.22 15.86 -14.68
CA LYS A 478 12.51 15.79 -13.95
C LYS A 478 12.57 14.64 -12.94
N LEU A 479 11.44 14.31 -12.34
CA LEU A 479 11.30 13.16 -11.44
C LEU A 479 11.07 11.83 -12.19
N ASN A 480 10.94 11.83 -13.50
CA ASN A 480 10.61 10.65 -14.30
C ASN A 480 9.37 9.92 -13.73
N HIS A 481 8.27 10.67 -13.57
CA HIS A 481 6.98 10.11 -13.18
C HIS A 481 6.16 9.77 -14.43
N SER A 482 5.37 8.69 -14.35
CA SER A 482 4.49 8.26 -15.44
C SER A 482 3.29 9.22 -15.67
N SER A 483 2.96 10.05 -14.67
CA SER A 483 1.91 11.06 -14.77
C SER A 483 2.12 12.20 -13.76
N THR A 484 1.62 13.39 -14.10
CA THR A 484 1.60 14.56 -13.22
C THR A 484 0.81 14.33 -11.94
N LYS A 485 -0.22 13.45 -11.98
CA LYS A 485 -1.00 13.04 -10.81
C LYS A 485 -0.10 12.49 -9.69
N VAL A 486 0.91 11.67 -10.02
CA VAL A 486 1.86 11.15 -9.03
C VAL A 486 2.64 12.30 -8.37
N THR A 487 3.07 13.30 -9.14
CA THR A 487 3.77 14.47 -8.61
C THR A 487 2.86 15.29 -7.72
N LYS A 488 1.65 15.61 -8.16
CA LYS A 488 0.64 16.35 -7.38
C LYS A 488 0.32 15.64 -6.06
N ASP A 489 0.10 14.33 -6.11
CA ASP A 489 -0.35 13.55 -4.96
C ASP A 489 0.72 13.34 -3.88
N HIS A 490 1.99 13.30 -4.25
CA HIS A 490 3.06 12.86 -3.35
C HIS A 490 4.16 13.89 -3.08
N TYR A 491 4.31 14.90 -3.92
CA TYR A 491 5.44 15.85 -3.87
C TYR A 491 5.00 17.29 -3.63
N VAL A 492 3.87 17.72 -4.19
CA VAL A 492 3.39 19.09 -3.98
C VAL A 492 2.70 19.15 -2.62
N VAL A 493 3.28 19.86 -1.69
CA VAL A 493 2.61 20.26 -0.45
C VAL A 493 1.69 21.42 -0.82
N PRO A 494 0.38 21.35 -0.52
CA PRO A 494 -0.47 22.52 -0.67
C PRO A 494 0.13 23.62 0.22
N VAL A 495 0.51 24.72 -0.37
CA VAL A 495 0.70 25.94 0.39
C VAL A 495 -0.72 26.37 0.74
N ASP A 496 -1.02 26.64 2.01
CA ASP A 496 -2.23 27.35 2.42
C ASP A 496 -2.11 28.78 1.86
N THR A 497 -2.39 28.89 0.62
CA THR A 497 -2.57 30.17 -0.04
C THR A 497 -4.05 30.49 0.04
N GLN A 498 -4.41 31.41 0.90
CA GLN A 498 -5.35 32.44 0.45
C GLN A 498 -4.67 33.07 -0.78
N LEU A 499 -4.91 32.48 -1.93
CA LEU A 499 -4.55 33.08 -3.20
C LEU A 499 -5.46 34.30 -3.34
N GLU A 500 -4.97 35.47 -3.02
CA GLU A 500 -5.40 36.66 -3.70
C GLU A 500 -5.12 36.41 -5.18
N ILE A 501 -6.16 36.14 -5.93
CA ILE A 501 -6.09 35.96 -7.38
C ILE A 501 -5.75 37.33 -7.94
N GLU A 502 -4.46 37.65 -8.00
CA GLU A 502 -3.99 38.75 -8.84
C GLU A 502 -4.46 38.47 -10.28
N ASN A 503 -5.01 39.49 -10.88
CA ASN A 503 -5.57 39.42 -12.22
C ASN A 503 -4.63 38.71 -13.19
N VAL A 504 -5.02 37.52 -13.68
CA VAL A 504 -4.22 36.60 -14.48
C VAL A 504 -3.70 37.28 -15.77
N TYR A 505 -4.31 38.39 -16.18
CA TYR A 505 -3.96 39.16 -17.38
C TYR A 505 -2.90 40.25 -17.13
N GLN A 506 -2.48 40.52 -15.90
CA GLN A 506 -1.37 41.43 -15.65
C GLN A 506 -0.03 40.72 -15.94
N LYS A 507 0.68 41.17 -16.97
CA LYS A 507 2.08 40.84 -17.20
C LYS A 507 2.85 41.11 -15.89
N LYS A 508 3.60 40.14 -15.34
CA LYS A 508 4.54 40.37 -14.24
C LYS A 508 5.56 41.42 -14.70
N ILE A 509 5.32 42.67 -14.36
CA ILE A 509 6.29 43.74 -14.50
C ILE A 509 7.41 43.43 -13.50
N LYS A 510 8.66 43.34 -13.98
CA LYS A 510 9.82 43.20 -13.10
C LYS A 510 9.83 44.35 -12.10
N LYS A 511 10.36 44.13 -10.90
CA LYS A 511 10.35 45.13 -9.82
C LYS A 511 10.94 46.47 -10.27
N GLU A 512 11.93 46.45 -11.16
CA GLU A 512 12.54 47.61 -11.79
C GLU A 512 11.60 48.37 -12.74
N ASP A 513 10.71 47.68 -13.44
CA ASP A 513 9.73 48.29 -14.35
C ASP A 513 8.57 48.91 -13.54
N ARG A 514 8.24 48.38 -12.35
CA ARG A 514 7.26 48.99 -11.43
C ARG A 514 7.72 50.36 -10.95
N ILE A 515 9.02 50.55 -10.66
CA ILE A 515 9.56 51.84 -10.23
C ILE A 515 9.51 52.85 -11.39
N LYS A 516 9.80 52.44 -12.60
CA LYS A 516 9.69 53.31 -13.79
C LYS A 516 8.23 53.68 -14.13
N GLY A 517 7.29 52.72 -14.02
CA GLY A 517 5.87 52.94 -14.27
C GLY A 517 5.21 53.92 -13.25
N VAL A 518 5.61 53.87 -12.00
CA VAL A 518 5.13 54.82 -10.96
C VAL A 518 5.62 56.26 -11.22
N ILE A 519 6.80 56.42 -11.82
CA ILE A 519 7.34 57.74 -12.18
C ILE A 519 6.65 58.34 -13.40
N VAL A 520 6.26 57.50 -14.38
CA VAL A 520 5.57 57.92 -15.59
C VAL A 520 4.14 58.39 -15.25
N ASN A 521 3.41 57.67 -14.41
CA ASN A 521 2.04 58.06 -14.03
C ASN A 521 1.94 59.34 -13.17
N LYS A 522 3.05 59.81 -12.56
CA LYS A 522 3.09 61.07 -11.85
C LYS A 522 3.33 62.29 -12.76
N LYS A 523 3.73 62.06 -14.02
CA LYS A 523 3.94 63.15 -15.01
C LYS A 523 2.74 63.41 -15.93
N GLU A 524 1.73 62.58 -15.93
CA GLU A 524 0.51 62.76 -16.73
C GLU A 524 -0.67 63.37 -15.96
N VAL A 525 -0.45 63.74 -14.70
CA VAL A 525 -1.43 64.51 -13.88
C VAL A 525 -0.84 65.89 -13.56
N LYS A 526 -0.74 66.68 -14.58
CA LYS A 526 -0.71 68.15 -14.50
C LYS A 526 -1.42 68.74 -15.71
#